data_a7f7920ec9e3b4085755d7afdc665e73
#
_entry.id   a7f7920ec9e3b4085755d7afdc665e73
#
_cell.length_a   1.000
_cell.length_b   1.000
_cell.length_c   1.000
_cell.angle_alpha   90.00
_cell.angle_beta   90.00
_cell.angle_gamma   90.00
#
_symmetry.space_group_name_H-M   'P 1'
#
loop_
_entity.id
_entity.type
_entity.pdbx_description
1 polymer ?
#
loop_
_entity_poly.entity_id
_entity_poly.type
_entity_poly.pdbx_seq_one_letter_code
_entity_poly.pdbx_strand_id
1 'polypeptide(L)'
;MGYFEIDVEDYYFPEQKESRQAALEGEYDVKCNYLGEIPYSEARNKSEVNQAIARDIASHEKYILCGVTINWSDEILSTIQKVFWLKVNSAERVRRVKRREEKRWGERVLAGGDMYEQQDSFRNLIGGFSEQKVLDSLSDFKGEIVELDGTLPISTNMQIVKEKLEQIN
;
A
#
# COMPACT_ATOMS: atom_id res chain seq x y z
N MET A 1 -9.63 -0.08 -18.03
CA MET A 1 -10.63 -0.36 -17.00
C MET A 1 -10.76 0.89 -16.16
N GLY A 2 -11.95 1.49 -16.02
CA GLY A 2 -12.11 2.78 -15.32
C GLY A 2 -12.29 2.62 -13.81
N TYR A 3 -11.34 2.01 -13.12
CA TYR A 3 -11.35 1.94 -11.66
C TYR A 3 -10.66 3.15 -11.07
N PHE A 4 -11.26 3.71 -10.01
CA PHE A 4 -10.62 4.71 -9.18
C PHE A 4 -9.64 4.01 -8.22
N GLU A 5 -8.39 4.48 -8.15
CA GLU A 5 -7.36 3.91 -7.29
C GLU A 5 -7.35 4.59 -5.94
N ILE A 6 -7.44 3.80 -4.87
CA ILE A 6 -7.33 4.22 -3.48
C ILE A 6 -6.09 3.54 -2.88
N ASP A 7 -4.97 4.24 -2.84
CA ASP A 7 -3.81 3.84 -2.05
C ASP A 7 -3.97 4.37 -0.64
N VAL A 8 -4.15 3.49 0.32
CA VAL A 8 -4.38 3.83 1.74
C VAL A 8 -3.29 4.72 2.32
N GLU A 9 -2.05 4.55 1.86
CA GLU A 9 -0.92 5.37 2.30
C GLU A 9 -1.12 6.86 1.95
N ASP A 10 -1.79 7.18 0.82
CA ASP A 10 -2.12 8.56 0.43
C ASP A 10 -3.11 9.24 1.37
N TYR A 11 -3.93 8.46 2.05
CA TYR A 11 -4.90 8.98 3.00
C TYR A 11 -4.30 9.17 4.38
N TYR A 12 -3.35 8.32 4.78
CA TYR A 12 -2.60 8.50 6.02
C TYR A 12 -1.60 9.65 5.92
N PHE A 13 -0.97 9.83 4.74
CA PHE A 13 0.11 10.80 4.51
C PHE A 13 -0.17 11.61 3.23
N PRO A 14 -1.22 12.44 3.19
CA PRO A 14 -1.63 13.13 1.97
C PRO A 14 -0.56 14.09 1.42
N GLU A 15 0.24 14.70 2.29
CA GLU A 15 1.36 15.56 1.92
C GLU A 15 2.47 14.82 1.18
N GLN A 16 2.52 13.48 1.30
CA GLN A 16 3.52 12.64 0.62
C GLN A 16 3.05 12.09 -0.74
N LYS A 17 1.78 12.31 -1.08
CA LYS A 17 1.17 11.76 -2.31
C LYS A 17 1.90 12.22 -3.56
N GLU A 18 2.11 13.52 -3.71
CA GLU A 18 2.79 14.12 -4.88
C GLU A 18 4.22 13.60 -5.02
N SER A 19 4.95 13.54 -3.89
CA SER A 19 6.33 13.02 -3.85
C SER A 19 6.41 11.55 -4.25
N ARG A 20 5.42 10.75 -3.88
CA ARG A 20 5.38 9.33 -4.29
C ARG A 20 5.06 9.17 -5.76
N GLN A 21 4.15 9.96 -6.30
CA GLN A 21 3.82 9.96 -7.72
C GLN A 21 5.03 10.33 -8.57
N ALA A 22 5.71 11.43 -8.25
CA ALA A 22 6.94 11.84 -8.94
C ALA A 22 8.04 10.76 -8.89
N ALA A 23 8.19 10.07 -7.74
CA ALA A 23 9.15 8.98 -7.61
C ALA A 23 8.80 7.75 -8.48
N LEU A 24 7.52 7.46 -8.69
CA LEU A 24 7.06 6.35 -9.54
C LEU A 24 7.26 6.67 -11.03
N GLU A 25 7.10 7.92 -11.42
CA GLU A 25 7.27 8.40 -12.79
C GLU A 25 8.74 8.60 -13.19
N GLY A 26 9.67 8.44 -12.23
CA GLY A 26 11.10 8.59 -12.45
C GLY A 26 11.58 10.05 -12.55
N GLU A 27 10.71 10.99 -12.29
CA GLU A 27 10.97 12.45 -12.29
C GLU A 27 11.52 12.95 -10.95
N TYR A 28 11.70 12.08 -9.97
CA TYR A 28 12.10 12.46 -8.63
C TYR A 28 13.58 12.81 -8.57
N ASP A 29 13.90 14.09 -8.51
CA ASP A 29 15.23 14.57 -8.09
C ASP A 29 15.32 14.52 -6.56
N VAL A 30 16.05 13.54 -6.06
CA VAL A 30 16.30 13.33 -4.61
C VAL A 30 16.86 14.58 -3.91
N LYS A 31 17.42 15.51 -4.69
CA LYS A 31 17.98 16.77 -4.18
C LYS A 31 16.93 17.86 -3.96
N CYS A 32 15.72 17.68 -4.48
CA CYS A 32 14.65 18.65 -4.33
C CYS A 32 13.76 18.35 -3.12
N ASN A 33 13.89 19.15 -2.09
CA ASN A 33 12.81 19.71 -1.30
C ASN A 33 12.30 19.00 -0.04
N TYR A 34 12.99 18.07 0.57
CA TYR A 34 12.72 17.85 1.99
C TYR A 34 13.71 18.68 2.83
N LEU A 35 13.37 19.95 3.00
CA LEU A 35 14.08 20.89 3.86
C LEU A 35 13.95 20.48 5.34
N GLY A 36 14.60 19.38 5.73
CA GLY A 36 14.72 18.94 7.12
C GLY A 36 13.56 18.11 7.67
N GLU A 37 12.48 17.88 6.94
CA GLU A 37 11.39 17.02 7.39
C GLU A 37 11.62 15.56 6.99
N ILE A 38 11.35 14.65 7.94
CA ILE A 38 11.38 13.21 7.69
C ILE A 38 10.02 12.80 7.12
N PRO A 39 9.95 12.27 5.88
CA PRO A 39 8.71 11.82 5.27
C PRO A 39 8.02 10.76 6.13
N TYR A 40 6.68 10.71 6.10
CA TYR A 40 5.87 9.76 6.86
C TYR A 40 5.99 9.87 8.39
N SER A 41 6.36 11.05 8.89
CA SER A 41 6.49 11.28 10.34
C SER A 41 5.15 11.53 11.03
N GLU A 42 4.20 12.13 10.32
CA GLU A 42 2.87 12.48 10.84
C GLU A 42 1.76 11.80 10.06
N ALA A 43 1.13 10.80 10.68
CA ALA A 43 -0.02 10.10 10.09
C ALA A 43 -1.34 10.69 10.57
N ARG A 44 -2.31 10.82 9.68
CA ARG A 44 -3.70 11.08 10.08
C ARG A 44 -4.25 9.96 10.93
N ASN A 45 -5.20 10.29 11.81
CA ASN A 45 -5.85 9.26 12.61
C ASN A 45 -6.78 8.36 11.75
N LYS A 46 -7.00 7.14 12.21
CA LYS A 46 -7.77 6.12 11.48
C LYS A 46 -9.20 6.56 11.15
N SER A 47 -9.84 7.36 12.03
CA SER A 47 -11.22 7.82 11.80
C SER A 47 -11.29 8.79 10.62
N GLU A 48 -10.37 9.73 10.53
CA GLU A 48 -10.26 10.68 9.40
C GLU A 48 -9.99 9.95 8.09
N VAL A 49 -9.08 8.96 8.13
CA VAL A 49 -8.76 8.13 6.96
C VAL A 49 -9.98 7.35 6.49
N ASN A 50 -10.71 6.68 7.40
CA ASN A 50 -11.95 5.97 7.06
C ASN A 50 -12.99 6.88 6.41
N GLN A 51 -13.21 8.08 6.99
CA GLN A 51 -14.18 9.03 6.44
C GLN A 51 -13.78 9.54 5.05
N ALA A 52 -12.49 9.77 4.82
CA ALA A 52 -12.00 10.21 3.51
C ALA A 52 -12.14 9.11 2.46
N ILE A 53 -11.75 7.87 2.78
CA ILE A 53 -11.91 6.71 1.90
C ILE A 53 -13.39 6.45 1.60
N ALA A 54 -14.28 6.48 2.59
CA ALA A 54 -15.71 6.26 2.39
C ALA A 54 -16.33 7.30 1.45
N ARG A 55 -15.92 8.57 1.56
CA ARG A 55 -16.38 9.64 0.64
C ARG A 55 -15.95 9.39 -0.80
N ASP A 56 -14.69 8.96 -1.00
CA ASP A 56 -14.18 8.70 -2.34
C ASP A 56 -14.83 7.46 -2.95
N ILE A 57 -15.05 6.40 -2.16
CA ILE A 57 -15.82 5.22 -2.59
C ILE A 57 -17.23 5.62 -3.03
N ALA A 58 -17.94 6.43 -2.23
CA ALA A 58 -19.29 6.88 -2.55
C ALA A 58 -19.37 7.73 -3.84
N SER A 59 -18.26 8.34 -4.24
CA SER A 59 -18.17 9.20 -5.42
C SER A 59 -17.77 8.45 -6.71
N HIS A 60 -17.44 7.16 -6.61
CA HIS A 60 -16.95 6.37 -7.74
C HIS A 60 -17.67 5.03 -7.86
N GLU A 61 -18.15 4.72 -9.06
CA GLU A 61 -18.87 3.46 -9.33
C GLU A 61 -17.98 2.22 -9.15
N LYS A 62 -16.70 2.34 -9.48
CA LYS A 62 -15.71 1.25 -9.41
C LYS A 62 -14.41 1.75 -8.82
N TYR A 63 -13.88 1.03 -7.86
CA TYR A 63 -12.61 1.38 -7.22
C TYR A 63 -11.74 0.15 -6.92
N ILE A 64 -10.45 0.39 -6.70
CA ILE A 64 -9.49 -0.58 -6.16
C ILE A 64 -8.86 0.03 -4.93
N LEU A 65 -9.04 -0.61 -3.77
CA LEU A 65 -8.45 -0.21 -2.49
C LEU A 65 -7.19 -1.03 -2.23
N CYS A 66 -6.03 -0.37 -2.18
CA CYS A 66 -4.75 -0.98 -1.87
C CYS A 66 -4.35 -0.71 -0.42
N GLY A 67 -4.12 -1.76 0.35
CA GLY A 67 -3.70 -1.67 1.75
C GLY A 67 -3.10 -2.96 2.29
N VAL A 68 -2.63 -2.94 3.52
CA VAL A 68 -1.97 -4.11 4.15
C VAL A 68 -2.98 -5.05 4.79
N THR A 69 -4.08 -4.53 5.33
CA THR A 69 -5.17 -5.27 5.98
C THR A 69 -6.51 -4.67 5.58
N ILE A 70 -7.61 -5.37 5.86
CA ILE A 70 -8.97 -4.89 5.62
C ILE A 70 -9.72 -4.50 6.90
N ASN A 71 -9.02 -4.06 7.93
CA ASN A 71 -9.61 -3.58 9.20
C ASN A 71 -10.29 -2.21 9.01
N TRP A 72 -11.26 -2.14 8.12
CA TRP A 72 -12.04 -0.95 7.78
C TRP A 72 -13.36 -0.90 8.55
N SER A 73 -14.07 0.21 8.47
CA SER A 73 -15.44 0.30 8.96
C SER A 73 -16.39 -0.61 8.16
N ASP A 74 -17.49 -1.04 8.77
CA ASP A 74 -18.51 -1.86 8.09
C ASP A 74 -19.05 -1.19 6.84
N GLU A 75 -19.12 0.14 6.82
CA GLU A 75 -19.50 0.94 5.67
C GLU A 75 -18.60 0.67 4.47
N ILE A 76 -17.26 0.66 4.66
CA ILE A 76 -16.28 0.35 3.62
C ILE A 76 -16.32 -1.14 3.28
N LEU A 77 -16.30 -2.01 4.29
CA LEU A 77 -16.27 -3.48 4.08
C LEU A 77 -17.45 -3.97 3.26
N SER A 78 -18.64 -3.40 3.47
CA SER A 78 -19.85 -3.78 2.74
C SER A 78 -19.80 -3.48 1.23
N THR A 79 -18.92 -2.59 0.80
CA THR A 79 -18.75 -2.24 -0.62
C THR A 79 -17.68 -3.08 -1.33
N ILE A 80 -16.84 -3.81 -0.59
CA ILE A 80 -15.78 -4.64 -1.16
C ILE A 80 -16.37 -5.96 -1.66
N GLN A 81 -16.27 -6.21 -2.94
CA GLN A 81 -16.81 -7.42 -3.56
C GLN A 81 -15.79 -8.58 -3.58
N LYS A 82 -14.51 -8.26 -3.69
CA LYS A 82 -13.44 -9.25 -3.85
C LYS A 82 -12.13 -8.74 -3.25
N VAL A 83 -11.37 -9.63 -2.64
CA VAL A 83 -10.03 -9.33 -2.12
C VAL A 83 -8.99 -10.13 -2.90
N PHE A 84 -7.94 -9.45 -3.34
CA PHE A 84 -6.74 -10.07 -3.90
C PHE A 84 -5.62 -10.00 -2.86
N TRP A 85 -5.25 -11.14 -2.30
CA TRP A 85 -4.21 -11.23 -1.29
C TRP A 85 -2.87 -11.60 -1.91
N LEU A 86 -1.99 -10.60 -2.09
CA LEU A 86 -0.65 -10.79 -2.64
C LEU A 86 0.29 -11.33 -1.56
N LYS A 87 0.67 -12.59 -1.67
CA LYS A 87 1.53 -13.30 -0.70
C LYS A 87 2.98 -13.25 -1.14
N VAL A 88 3.84 -12.83 -0.21
CA VAL A 88 5.30 -12.82 -0.36
C VAL A 88 5.93 -13.14 0.98
N ASN A 89 6.97 -13.99 1.01
CA ASN A 89 7.69 -14.27 2.24
C ASN A 89 8.38 -13.01 2.82
N SER A 90 8.64 -13.04 4.12
CA SER A 90 9.18 -11.91 4.87
C SER A 90 10.50 -11.38 4.30
N ALA A 91 11.43 -12.29 3.97
CA ALA A 91 12.74 -11.91 3.45
C ALA A 91 12.63 -11.14 2.11
N GLU A 92 11.77 -11.61 1.21
CA GLU A 92 11.53 -10.95 -0.07
C GLU A 92 10.81 -9.60 0.11
N ARG A 93 9.86 -9.49 1.05
CA ARG A 93 9.23 -8.21 1.38
C ARG A 93 10.24 -7.17 1.84
N VAL A 94 11.09 -7.54 2.80
CA VAL A 94 12.14 -6.65 3.32
C VAL A 94 13.11 -6.24 2.21
N ARG A 95 13.54 -7.19 1.37
CA ARG A 95 14.43 -6.93 0.24
C ARG A 95 13.81 -5.91 -0.74
N ARG A 96 12.52 -6.08 -1.08
CA ARG A 96 11.81 -5.17 -2.00
C ARG A 96 11.65 -3.77 -1.41
N VAL A 97 11.27 -3.68 -0.14
CA VAL A 97 11.16 -2.40 0.57
C VAL A 97 12.51 -1.70 0.57
N LYS A 98 13.58 -2.39 1.00
CA LYS A 98 14.93 -1.83 1.01
C LYS A 98 15.34 -1.26 -0.34
N ARG A 99 15.19 -2.06 -1.42
CA ARG A 99 15.54 -1.63 -2.78
C ARG A 99 14.72 -0.42 -3.25
N ARG A 100 13.42 -0.40 -2.93
CA ARG A 100 12.53 0.71 -3.27
C ARG A 100 12.96 2.00 -2.56
N GLU A 101 13.24 1.91 -1.27
CA GLU A 101 13.63 3.08 -0.48
C GLU A 101 15.03 3.60 -0.87
N GLU A 102 15.99 2.71 -1.12
CA GLU A 102 17.31 3.10 -1.66
C GLU A 102 17.18 3.82 -3.01
N LYS A 103 16.30 3.32 -3.90
CA LYS A 103 16.04 3.99 -5.18
C LYS A 103 15.37 5.35 -5.01
N ARG A 104 14.46 5.48 -4.03
CA ARG A 104 13.66 6.68 -3.78
C ARG A 104 14.44 7.76 -3.05
N TRP A 105 15.21 7.40 -2.03
CA TRP A 105 15.80 8.31 -1.07
C TRP A 105 17.34 8.36 -1.11
N GLY A 106 17.99 7.49 -1.87
CA GLY A 106 19.43 7.46 -2.06
C GLY A 106 20.20 7.29 -0.74
N GLU A 107 21.18 8.17 -0.52
CA GLU A 107 22.06 8.11 0.66
C GLU A 107 21.35 8.39 1.98
N ARG A 108 20.19 9.05 1.98
CA ARG A 108 19.42 9.36 3.19
C ARG A 108 19.00 8.12 3.99
N VAL A 109 18.82 6.99 3.33
CA VAL A 109 18.40 5.72 3.96
C VAL A 109 19.56 4.76 4.22
N LEU A 110 20.79 5.14 3.84
CA LEU A 110 22.00 4.38 4.12
C LEU A 110 22.54 4.74 5.52
N ALA A 111 23.47 3.92 6.02
CA ALA A 111 24.10 4.15 7.35
C ALA A 111 24.70 5.56 7.42
N GLY A 112 24.29 6.32 8.42
CA GLY A 112 24.67 7.72 8.59
C GLY A 112 23.75 8.76 7.92
N GLY A 113 22.78 8.33 7.12
CA GLY A 113 21.74 9.20 6.57
C GLY A 113 20.65 9.54 7.60
N ASP A 114 19.98 10.67 7.40
CA ASP A 114 18.95 11.20 8.31
C ASP A 114 17.69 10.33 8.42
N MET A 115 17.40 9.50 7.42
CA MET A 115 16.28 8.58 7.41
C MET A 115 16.67 7.13 7.79
N TYR A 116 17.94 6.86 8.12
CA TYR A 116 18.42 5.49 8.33
C TYR A 116 17.67 4.76 9.44
N GLU A 117 17.56 5.36 10.62
CA GLU A 117 16.90 4.73 11.78
C GLU A 117 15.42 4.50 11.57
N GLN A 118 14.72 5.46 10.96
CA GLN A 118 13.30 5.33 10.61
C GLN A 118 13.10 4.16 9.64
N GLN A 119 13.92 4.07 8.60
CA GLN A 119 13.82 3.04 7.59
C GLN A 119 14.26 1.67 8.11
N ASP A 120 15.20 1.60 9.01
CA ASP A 120 15.59 0.35 9.66
C ASP A 120 14.46 -0.17 10.57
N SER A 121 13.85 0.71 11.36
CA SER A 121 12.67 0.39 12.16
C SER A 121 11.49 -0.08 11.30
N PHE A 122 11.25 0.56 10.16
CA PHE A 122 10.21 0.15 9.21
C PHE A 122 10.50 -1.23 8.59
N ARG A 123 11.75 -1.52 8.19
CA ARG A 123 12.16 -2.84 7.69
C ARG A 123 11.94 -3.94 8.73
N ASN A 124 12.27 -3.67 10.00
CA ASN A 124 12.05 -4.60 11.10
C ASN A 124 10.54 -4.85 11.31
N LEU A 125 9.71 -3.81 11.25
CA LEU A 125 8.25 -3.94 11.30
C LEU A 125 7.73 -4.82 10.17
N ILE A 126 8.14 -4.56 8.93
CA ILE A 126 7.74 -5.33 7.74
C ILE A 126 8.25 -6.78 7.83
N GLY A 127 9.46 -6.98 8.34
CA GLY A 127 10.02 -8.32 8.58
C GLY A 127 9.23 -9.14 9.60
N GLY A 128 8.79 -8.51 10.67
CA GLY A 128 7.99 -9.12 11.74
C GLY A 128 6.49 -9.23 11.45
N PHE A 129 6.01 -8.69 10.33
CA PHE A 129 4.59 -8.73 9.99
C PHE A 129 4.17 -10.15 9.60
N SER A 130 3.30 -10.77 10.42
CA SER A 130 2.84 -12.14 10.20
C SER A 130 1.66 -12.23 9.24
N GLU A 131 1.58 -13.32 8.49
CA GLU A 131 0.40 -13.63 7.65
C GLU A 131 -0.86 -13.77 8.49
N GLN A 132 -0.74 -14.20 9.76
CA GLN A 132 -1.87 -14.35 10.66
C GLN A 132 -2.63 -13.02 10.85
N LYS A 133 -1.94 -11.88 10.91
CA LYS A 133 -2.60 -10.57 11.00
C LYS A 133 -3.46 -10.26 9.77
N VAL A 134 -3.05 -10.71 8.60
CA VAL A 134 -3.86 -10.57 7.37
C VAL A 134 -5.07 -11.50 7.46
N LEU A 135 -4.86 -12.78 7.82
CA LEU A 135 -5.94 -13.76 7.99
C LEU A 135 -6.98 -13.29 9.02
N ASP A 136 -6.52 -12.76 10.16
CA ASP A 136 -7.42 -12.23 11.18
C ASP A 136 -8.26 -11.05 10.64
N SER A 137 -7.65 -10.19 9.82
CA SER A 137 -8.38 -9.07 9.19
C SER A 137 -9.38 -9.52 8.13
N LEU A 138 -9.17 -10.70 7.53
CA LEU A 138 -10.05 -11.29 6.52
C LEU A 138 -11.17 -12.15 7.13
N SER A 139 -11.14 -12.46 8.43
CA SER A 139 -12.04 -13.43 9.08
C SER A 139 -13.53 -13.11 8.89
N ASP A 140 -13.90 -11.86 8.91
CA ASP A 140 -15.28 -11.38 8.78
C ASP A 140 -15.68 -11.04 7.35
N PHE A 141 -14.73 -11.06 6.42
CA PHE A 141 -15.01 -10.80 5.00
C PHE A 141 -15.80 -11.98 4.39
N LYS A 142 -16.93 -11.67 3.74
CA LYS A 142 -17.85 -12.68 3.18
C LYS A 142 -17.70 -12.86 1.65
N GLY A 143 -16.90 -12.03 1.01
CA GLY A 143 -16.65 -12.11 -0.42
C GLY A 143 -15.59 -13.15 -0.80
N GLU A 144 -15.27 -13.20 -2.08
CA GLU A 144 -14.19 -14.07 -2.60
C GLU A 144 -12.82 -13.49 -2.25
N ILE A 145 -11.94 -14.36 -1.71
CA ILE A 145 -10.53 -14.04 -1.48
C ILE A 145 -9.70 -14.82 -2.51
N VAL A 146 -8.96 -14.11 -3.34
CA VAL A 146 -8.06 -14.68 -4.34
C VAL A 146 -6.62 -14.51 -3.88
N GLU A 147 -5.94 -15.62 -3.61
CA GLU A 147 -4.50 -15.57 -3.29
C GLU A 147 -3.68 -15.39 -4.57
N LEU A 148 -2.74 -14.46 -4.52
CA LEU A 148 -1.78 -14.18 -5.58
C LEU A 148 -0.36 -14.46 -5.09
N ASP A 149 0.43 -15.16 -5.90
CA ASP A 149 1.85 -15.35 -5.62
C ASP A 149 2.64 -14.10 -6.03
N GLY A 150 3.04 -13.30 -5.04
CA GLY A 150 3.82 -12.09 -5.28
C GLY A 150 5.24 -12.33 -5.79
N THR A 151 5.72 -13.58 -5.90
CA THR A 151 7.01 -13.90 -6.51
C THR A 151 6.93 -14.01 -8.03
N LEU A 152 5.71 -14.18 -8.57
CA LEU A 152 5.47 -14.24 -10.00
C LEU A 152 5.62 -12.86 -10.66
N PRO A 153 5.85 -12.81 -11.99
CA PRO A 153 5.83 -11.56 -12.74
C PRO A 153 4.52 -10.79 -12.55
N ILE A 154 4.60 -9.46 -12.51
CA ILE A 154 3.41 -8.59 -12.39
C ILE A 154 2.39 -8.91 -13.48
N SER A 155 2.84 -9.14 -14.73
CA SER A 155 1.95 -9.49 -15.85
C SER A 155 1.13 -10.75 -15.60
N THR A 156 1.71 -11.77 -14.95
CA THR A 156 1.01 -13.01 -14.60
C THR A 156 -0.08 -12.75 -13.56
N ASN A 157 0.25 -12.04 -12.47
CA ASN A 157 -0.74 -11.69 -11.45
C ASN A 157 -1.83 -10.76 -12.02
N MET A 158 -1.47 -9.82 -12.90
CA MET A 158 -2.45 -8.94 -13.57
C MET A 158 -3.42 -9.71 -14.47
N GLN A 159 -2.97 -10.78 -15.11
CA GLN A 159 -3.84 -11.65 -15.90
C GLN A 159 -4.87 -12.35 -15.01
N ILE A 160 -4.43 -12.92 -13.88
CA ILE A 160 -5.33 -13.55 -12.88
C ILE A 160 -6.36 -12.53 -12.37
N VAL A 161 -5.90 -11.32 -12.00
CA VAL A 161 -6.80 -10.26 -11.53
C VAL A 161 -7.86 -9.91 -12.59
N LYS A 162 -7.47 -9.75 -13.86
CA LYS A 162 -8.40 -9.43 -14.95
C LYS A 162 -9.46 -10.53 -15.13
N GLU A 163 -9.05 -11.78 -15.19
CA GLU A 163 -9.96 -12.93 -15.34
C GLU A 163 -10.96 -13.00 -14.19
N LYS A 164 -10.50 -12.72 -12.97
CA LYS A 164 -11.35 -12.71 -11.78
C LYS A 164 -12.31 -11.51 -11.69
N LEU A 165 -11.93 -10.37 -12.25
CA LEU A 165 -12.80 -9.19 -12.32
C LEU A 165 -13.88 -9.33 -13.39
N GLU A 166 -13.60 -10.01 -14.51
CA GLU A 166 -14.59 -10.30 -15.55
C GLU A 166 -15.73 -11.21 -15.07
N GLN A 167 -15.52 -11.98 -14.01
CA GLN A 167 -16.53 -12.84 -13.38
C GLN A 167 -17.49 -12.08 -12.43
N ILE A 168 -17.28 -10.80 -12.18
CA ILE A 168 -18.12 -9.96 -11.31
C ILE A 168 -19.32 -9.35 -12.09
N ASN A 169 -19.34 -9.42 -13.41
CA ASN A 169 -20.38 -8.81 -14.27
C ASN A 169 -21.57 -9.77 -14.47
#